data_de309b6ae57f02ff4e462f1ae34855d5
#
_entry.id   de309b6ae57f02ff4e462f1ae34855d5
#
_cell.length_a   1.000
_cell.length_b   1.000
_cell.length_c   1.000
_cell.angle_alpha   90.00
_cell.angle_beta   90.00
_cell.angle_gamma   90.00
#
_symmetry.space_group_name_H-M   'P 1'
#
loop_
_entity.id
_entity.type
_entity.pdbx_description
1 polymer ?
#
loop_
_entity_poly.entity_id
_entity_poly.type
_entity_poly.pdbx_seq_one_letter_code
_entity_poly.pdbx_strand_id
1 'polypeptide(L)'
;MAKTKFYYNSHSQKYEQVKTSVWKKVMQLTAFLSCAFVFAGILLFLGFTFVESPKEKELKRELNYMTLQYDMMQNRLSQVDAVLQDIQDRDENIYRVIFEADSIPDEIRRAGIGGVDRYENLKNYRNSDIVIESAEKLDALAGSLKVQTESFSELGKLAESKSAMLASIPAIQPLSGKNMKRGISGFGRRIHPIYKIRKMHNGIDFSAPRGTPVYATGNGKVITAASDHGYGRHIEINHGYGYVTRYAHLSKFATKKGKSVKRGDLIGYVGNTGASTGPHLHYEVIRNGVNVNPVNFFFNDLSPTEYAQMLKVASQENQSFD
;
A
#
# COMPACT_ATOMS: atom_id res chain seq x y z
N MET A 1 28.52 17.38 -76.11
CA MET A 1 28.53 18.33 -77.25
C MET A 1 27.60 19.48 -76.89
N ALA A 2 28.06 20.69 -76.75
CA ALA A 2 27.22 21.87 -76.46
C ALA A 2 26.44 22.23 -77.71
N LYS A 3 25.10 22.17 -77.63
CA LYS A 3 24.22 22.59 -78.77
C LYS A 3 24.31 24.11 -78.86
N THR A 4 25.01 24.61 -79.89
CA THR A 4 25.03 26.04 -80.23
C THR A 4 23.67 26.42 -80.76
N LYS A 5 23.02 27.40 -80.16
CA LYS A 5 21.77 27.98 -80.66
C LYS A 5 22.07 29.13 -81.55
N PHE A 6 21.41 29.15 -82.72
CA PHE A 6 21.47 30.23 -83.73
C PHE A 6 20.12 30.90 -83.76
N TYR A 7 20.06 32.23 -83.95
CA TYR A 7 18.85 32.95 -84.29
C TYR A 7 19.04 33.65 -85.61
N TYR A 8 18.00 33.76 -86.37
CA TYR A 8 18.01 34.47 -87.63
C TYR A 8 17.88 35.98 -87.42
N ASN A 9 18.88 36.74 -87.78
CA ASN A 9 18.86 38.20 -87.68
C ASN A 9 18.30 38.74 -89.02
N SER A 10 17.07 39.30 -89.00
CA SER A 10 16.36 39.79 -90.21
C SER A 10 17.04 41.04 -90.83
N HIS A 11 17.86 41.77 -90.10
CA HIS A 11 18.61 42.95 -90.58
C HIS A 11 19.90 42.52 -91.33
N SER A 12 20.61 41.53 -90.84
CA SER A 12 21.86 41.06 -91.45
C SER A 12 21.60 39.88 -92.42
N GLN A 13 20.35 39.37 -92.54
CA GLN A 13 19.93 38.19 -93.33
C GLN A 13 20.80 36.95 -93.08
N LYS A 14 21.38 36.76 -91.89
CA LYS A 14 22.28 35.65 -91.61
C LYS A 14 21.88 35.03 -90.28
N TYR A 15 22.20 33.73 -90.12
CA TYR A 15 22.10 33.07 -88.82
C TYR A 15 23.30 33.50 -87.91
N GLU A 16 22.99 34.18 -86.88
CA GLU A 16 23.99 34.57 -85.85
C GLU A 16 23.95 33.66 -84.67
N GLN A 17 25.12 33.34 -84.10
CA GLN A 17 25.23 32.51 -82.92
C GLN A 17 24.87 33.30 -81.66
N VAL A 18 23.92 32.75 -80.90
CA VAL A 18 23.55 33.38 -79.60
C VAL A 18 24.73 33.26 -78.70
N LYS A 19 25.51 34.31 -78.56
CA LYS A 19 26.57 34.42 -77.52
C LYS A 19 25.88 34.64 -76.15
N THR A 20 25.73 33.59 -75.39
CA THR A 20 25.28 33.75 -74.00
C THR A 20 26.36 34.43 -73.23
N SER A 21 26.06 35.61 -72.69
CA SER A 21 26.95 36.34 -71.82
C SER A 21 27.39 35.45 -70.64
N VAL A 22 28.67 35.42 -70.35
CA VAL A 22 29.23 34.68 -69.20
C VAL A 22 28.52 35.12 -67.94
N TRP A 23 28.19 36.38 -67.82
CA TRP A 23 27.44 36.96 -66.70
C TRP A 23 26.06 36.30 -66.51
N LYS A 24 25.34 35.98 -67.56
CA LYS A 24 24.06 35.30 -67.51
C LYS A 24 24.18 33.84 -66.98
N LYS A 25 25.27 33.12 -67.37
CA LYS A 25 25.57 31.81 -66.86
C LYS A 25 25.96 31.84 -65.35
N VAL A 26 26.76 32.85 -64.97
CA VAL A 26 27.13 33.08 -63.58
C VAL A 26 25.89 33.37 -62.73
N MET A 27 25.00 34.23 -63.20
CA MET A 27 23.74 34.57 -62.52
C MET A 27 22.76 33.37 -62.38
N GLN A 28 22.71 32.51 -63.41
CA GLN A 28 21.96 31.25 -63.34
C GLN A 28 22.53 30.26 -62.34
N LEU A 29 23.87 30.16 -62.29
CA LEU A 29 24.57 29.28 -61.38
C LEU A 29 24.41 29.78 -59.90
N THR A 30 24.55 31.06 -59.68
CA THR A 30 24.34 31.67 -58.33
C THR A 30 22.88 31.52 -57.87
N ALA A 31 21.91 31.76 -58.75
CA ALA A 31 20.49 31.54 -58.44
C ALA A 31 20.16 30.08 -58.12
N PHE A 32 20.77 29.13 -58.87
CA PHE A 32 20.64 27.70 -58.57
C PHE A 32 21.26 27.33 -57.23
N LEU A 33 22.48 27.82 -56.95
CA LEU A 33 23.19 27.56 -55.70
C LEU A 33 22.44 28.17 -54.49
N SER A 34 21.91 29.38 -54.64
CA SER A 34 21.12 30.01 -53.57
C SER A 34 19.82 29.22 -53.27
N CYS A 35 19.12 28.78 -54.32
CA CYS A 35 17.91 27.94 -54.16
C CYS A 35 18.23 26.58 -53.52
N ALA A 36 19.35 25.95 -53.94
CA ALA A 36 19.83 24.71 -53.34
C ALA A 36 20.22 24.88 -51.87
N PHE A 37 20.86 26.03 -51.53
CA PHE A 37 21.22 26.35 -50.17
C PHE A 37 19.99 26.58 -49.27
N VAL A 38 18.99 27.30 -49.75
CA VAL A 38 17.72 27.51 -49.04
C VAL A 38 17.00 26.16 -48.85
N PHE A 39 16.92 25.34 -49.88
CA PHE A 39 16.30 24.02 -49.78
C PHE A 39 17.05 23.10 -48.81
N ALA A 40 18.36 23.09 -48.83
CA ALA A 40 19.17 22.37 -47.84
C ALA A 40 18.92 22.88 -46.41
N GLY A 41 18.82 24.20 -46.22
CA GLY A 41 18.46 24.83 -44.95
C GLY A 41 17.10 24.39 -44.41
N ILE A 42 16.09 24.32 -45.32
CA ILE A 42 14.76 23.84 -44.97
C ILE A 42 14.79 22.34 -44.58
N LEU A 43 15.51 21.52 -45.32
CA LEU A 43 15.63 20.09 -45.00
C LEU A 43 16.35 19.86 -43.68
N LEU A 44 17.41 20.62 -43.42
CA LEU A 44 18.11 20.59 -42.12
C LEU A 44 17.19 21.01 -40.98
N PHE A 45 16.43 22.10 -41.18
CA PHE A 45 15.48 22.58 -40.19
C PHE A 45 14.37 21.56 -39.91
N LEU A 46 13.81 20.96 -40.95
CA LEU A 46 12.82 19.88 -40.81
C LEU A 46 13.43 18.62 -40.16
N GLY A 47 14.67 18.25 -40.55
CA GLY A 47 15.38 17.16 -39.93
C GLY A 47 15.62 17.40 -38.42
N PHE A 48 16.04 18.61 -38.05
CA PHE A 48 16.29 18.98 -36.68
C PHE A 48 15.00 19.06 -35.82
N THR A 49 13.86 19.44 -36.45
CA THR A 49 12.58 19.58 -35.74
C THR A 49 11.78 18.29 -35.66
N PHE A 50 11.86 17.42 -36.66
CA PHE A 50 11.01 16.23 -36.74
C PHE A 50 11.76 14.90 -36.54
N VAL A 51 13.09 14.89 -36.65
CA VAL A 51 13.90 13.68 -36.52
C VAL A 51 14.66 13.75 -35.20
N GLU A 52 14.15 13.03 -34.18
CA GLU A 52 14.89 12.87 -32.91
C GLU A 52 16.24 12.17 -33.18
N SER A 53 17.31 12.75 -32.66
CA SER A 53 18.63 12.13 -32.77
C SER A 53 18.68 10.79 -32.02
N PRO A 54 19.51 9.83 -32.43
CA PRO A 54 19.65 8.57 -31.69
C PRO A 54 19.97 8.79 -30.22
N LYS A 55 20.79 9.79 -29.92
CA LYS A 55 21.18 10.17 -28.56
C LYS A 55 19.99 10.74 -27.76
N GLU A 56 19.11 11.48 -28.41
CA GLU A 56 17.91 12.04 -27.80
C GLU A 56 16.90 10.94 -27.45
N LYS A 57 16.75 9.94 -28.31
CA LYS A 57 15.94 8.75 -28.05
C LYS A 57 16.49 7.91 -26.91
N GLU A 58 17.80 7.77 -26.83
CA GLU A 58 18.48 7.08 -25.73
C GLU A 58 18.24 7.80 -24.40
N LEU A 59 18.49 9.12 -24.35
CA LEU A 59 18.24 9.95 -23.17
C LEU A 59 16.77 9.94 -22.73
N LYS A 60 15.82 9.97 -23.65
CA LYS A 60 14.39 9.83 -23.34
C LYS A 60 14.06 8.46 -22.74
N ARG A 61 14.66 7.39 -23.25
CA ARG A 61 14.49 6.05 -22.69
C ARG A 61 15.08 5.94 -21.29
N GLU A 62 16.26 6.48 -21.08
CA GLU A 62 16.90 6.53 -19.74
C GLU A 62 16.05 7.35 -18.78
N LEU A 63 15.57 8.52 -19.19
CA LEU A 63 14.71 9.36 -18.38
C LEU A 63 13.40 8.62 -18.00
N ASN A 64 12.75 7.99 -18.97
CA ASN A 64 11.52 7.21 -18.71
C ASN A 64 11.79 6.03 -17.76
N TYR A 65 12.93 5.36 -17.94
CA TYR A 65 13.34 4.29 -17.03
C TYR A 65 13.58 4.80 -15.62
N MET A 66 14.29 5.93 -15.47
CA MET A 66 14.53 6.56 -14.17
C MET A 66 13.23 7.01 -13.51
N THR A 67 12.29 7.61 -14.27
CA THR A 67 10.99 8.00 -13.78
C THR A 67 10.20 6.77 -13.27
N LEU A 68 10.18 5.69 -14.03
CA LEU A 68 9.53 4.45 -13.61
C LEU A 68 10.16 3.88 -12.32
N GLN A 69 11.49 3.89 -12.23
CA GLN A 69 12.19 3.44 -11.00
C GLN A 69 11.86 4.34 -9.81
N TYR A 70 11.78 5.64 -10.04
CA TYR A 70 11.39 6.61 -9.03
C TYR A 70 9.96 6.34 -8.52
N ASP A 71 8.99 6.16 -9.44
CA ASP A 71 7.60 5.86 -9.08
C ASP A 71 7.50 4.55 -8.29
N MET A 72 8.26 3.53 -8.68
CA MET A 72 8.34 2.28 -7.93
C MET A 72 8.93 2.48 -6.53
N MET A 73 9.95 3.32 -6.40
CA MET A 73 10.55 3.65 -5.10
C MET A 73 9.57 4.41 -4.20
N GLN A 74 8.85 5.39 -4.74
CA GLN A 74 7.79 6.11 -4.00
C GLN A 74 6.69 5.18 -3.51
N ASN A 75 6.25 4.26 -4.36
CA ASN A 75 5.27 3.26 -3.97
C ASN A 75 5.79 2.34 -2.84
N ARG A 76 7.06 1.96 -2.90
CA ARG A 76 7.69 1.17 -1.83
C ARG A 76 7.81 1.96 -0.53
N LEU A 77 8.19 3.24 -0.59
CA LEU A 77 8.24 4.11 0.58
C LEU A 77 6.85 4.25 1.22
N SER A 78 5.81 4.45 0.43
CA SER A 78 4.43 4.51 0.93
C SER A 78 3.97 3.19 1.57
N GLN A 79 4.40 2.04 1.02
CA GLN A 79 4.13 0.75 1.64
C GLN A 79 4.86 0.58 2.97
N VAL A 80 6.13 1.04 3.05
CA VAL A 80 6.90 0.99 4.30
C VAL A 80 6.26 1.90 5.36
N ASP A 81 5.82 3.09 4.96
CA ASP A 81 5.11 4.02 5.85
C ASP A 81 3.82 3.41 6.39
N ALA A 82 3.01 2.80 5.54
CA ALA A 82 1.78 2.10 5.95
C ALA A 82 2.05 0.95 6.93
N VAL A 83 3.12 0.18 6.69
CA VAL A 83 3.54 -0.89 7.61
C VAL A 83 4.02 -0.30 8.95
N LEU A 84 4.76 0.81 8.90
CA LEU A 84 5.22 1.47 10.12
C LEU A 84 4.06 2.01 10.94
N GLN A 85 3.06 2.64 10.30
CA GLN A 85 1.84 3.09 10.97
C GLN A 85 1.10 1.92 11.65
N ASP A 86 0.95 0.80 10.98
CA ASP A 86 0.37 -0.40 11.57
C ASP A 86 1.15 -0.91 12.79
N ILE A 87 2.48 -0.87 12.71
CA ILE A 87 3.36 -1.20 13.83
C ILE A 87 3.15 -0.22 14.99
N GLN A 88 3.03 1.08 14.71
CA GLN A 88 2.78 2.12 15.70
C GLN A 88 1.40 1.97 16.36
N ASP A 89 0.38 1.64 15.57
CA ASP A 89 -0.96 1.36 16.08
C ASP A 89 -0.97 0.14 17.02
N ARG A 90 -0.21 -0.90 16.71
CA ARG A 90 -0.04 -2.06 17.60
C ARG A 90 0.76 -1.70 18.83
N ASP A 91 1.81 -0.93 18.70
CA ASP A 91 2.62 -0.44 19.80
C ASP A 91 1.73 0.29 20.80
N GLU A 92 0.94 1.26 20.34
CA GLU A 92 0.06 2.07 21.16
C GLU A 92 -1.08 1.27 21.77
N ASN A 93 -1.79 0.51 20.96
CA ASN A 93 -3.04 -0.11 21.35
C ASN A 93 -2.89 -1.48 22.01
N ILE A 94 -1.73 -2.13 21.85
CA ILE A 94 -1.46 -3.46 22.37
C ILE A 94 -0.33 -3.42 23.39
N TYR A 95 0.88 -3.15 22.91
CA TYR A 95 2.07 -3.35 23.74
C TYR A 95 2.17 -2.37 24.89
N ARG A 96 1.98 -1.07 24.66
CA ARG A 96 2.06 -0.06 25.71
C ARG A 96 1.01 -0.25 26.78
N VAL A 97 -0.17 -0.67 26.40
CA VAL A 97 -1.24 -1.01 27.35
C VAL A 97 -0.92 -2.25 28.18
N ILE A 98 -0.35 -3.28 27.55
CA ILE A 98 0.03 -4.51 28.23
C ILE A 98 1.08 -4.25 29.30
N PHE A 99 2.05 -3.45 28.92
CA PHE A 99 3.18 -3.16 29.78
C PHE A 99 2.94 -1.95 30.68
N GLU A 100 1.72 -1.34 30.63
CA GLU A 100 1.38 -0.13 31.37
C GLU A 100 2.40 1.00 31.09
N ALA A 101 2.94 1.04 29.85
CA ALA A 101 3.84 2.08 29.40
C ALA A 101 3.04 3.32 28.98
N ASP A 102 3.62 4.50 29.18
CA ASP A 102 2.99 5.75 28.76
C ASP A 102 2.80 5.81 27.24
N SER A 103 1.67 6.40 26.82
CA SER A 103 1.41 6.68 25.39
C SER A 103 2.47 7.60 24.80
N ILE A 104 2.89 7.32 23.56
CA ILE A 104 3.79 8.23 22.81
C ILE A 104 2.92 9.15 21.96
N PRO A 105 2.91 10.49 22.23
CA PRO A 105 2.15 11.44 21.42
C PRO A 105 2.48 11.35 19.93
N ASP A 106 1.48 11.55 19.10
CA ASP A 106 1.63 11.51 17.63
C ASP A 106 2.65 12.51 17.10
N GLU A 107 2.78 13.66 17.77
CA GLU A 107 3.78 14.68 17.44
C GLU A 107 5.21 14.12 17.58
N ILE A 108 5.45 13.30 18.60
CA ILE A 108 6.75 12.65 18.81
C ILE A 108 6.96 11.54 17.81
N ARG A 109 5.91 10.73 17.52
CA ARG A 109 5.98 9.64 16.54
C ARG A 109 6.26 10.14 15.13
N ARG A 110 5.70 11.31 14.80
CA ARG A 110 5.87 11.99 13.51
C ARG A 110 6.92 13.10 13.54
N ALA A 111 7.60 13.28 14.66
CA ALA A 111 8.65 14.29 14.77
C ALA A 111 9.74 14.00 13.73
N GLY A 112 9.57 14.64 12.60
CA GLY A 112 10.60 14.74 11.60
C GLY A 112 11.82 15.41 12.24
N ILE A 113 12.96 15.23 11.65
CA ILE A 113 14.19 15.87 12.07
C ILE A 113 14.03 17.36 11.75
N GLY A 114 13.38 18.11 12.65
CA GLY A 114 13.06 19.52 12.47
C GLY A 114 14.28 20.42 12.66
N GLY A 115 14.28 21.56 12.00
CA GLY A 115 15.04 22.76 12.39
C GLY A 115 16.23 23.14 11.51
N VAL A 116 16.69 22.37 10.55
CA VAL A 116 17.73 22.76 9.60
C VAL A 116 17.29 22.42 8.18
N ASP A 117 17.35 23.40 7.28
CA ASP A 117 17.13 23.17 5.84
C ASP A 117 18.32 22.36 5.28
N ARG A 118 18.24 21.04 5.40
CA ARG A 118 19.31 20.11 5.00
C ARG A 118 19.47 20.04 3.48
N TYR A 119 18.48 20.49 2.74
CA TYR A 119 18.38 20.31 1.30
C TYR A 119 18.55 21.62 0.52
N GLU A 120 19.00 22.70 1.19
CA GLU A 120 19.25 24.01 0.57
C GLU A 120 20.15 23.90 -0.67
N ASN A 121 21.17 23.05 -0.60
CA ASN A 121 22.09 22.80 -1.71
C ASN A 121 21.44 22.15 -2.94
N LEU A 122 20.28 21.51 -2.79
CA LEU A 122 19.58 20.83 -3.86
C LEU A 122 18.59 21.77 -4.57
N LYS A 123 18.18 22.88 -3.97
CA LYS A 123 17.17 23.82 -4.52
C LYS A 123 17.57 24.43 -5.87
N ASN A 124 18.84 24.38 -6.24
CA ASN A 124 19.34 24.96 -7.48
C ASN A 124 19.25 24.05 -8.71
N TYR A 125 18.76 22.83 -8.57
CA TYR A 125 18.62 21.88 -9.68
C TYR A 125 17.18 21.84 -10.22
N ARG A 126 17.04 21.62 -11.53
CA ARG A 126 15.75 21.70 -12.26
C ARG A 126 14.65 20.75 -11.78
N ASN A 127 15.01 19.67 -11.05
CA ASN A 127 14.09 18.67 -10.49
C ASN A 127 14.31 18.51 -8.98
N SER A 128 14.75 19.59 -8.30
CA SER A 128 15.05 19.58 -6.87
C SER A 128 13.85 19.19 -6.02
N ASP A 129 12.66 19.65 -6.38
CA ASP A 129 11.44 19.46 -5.59
C ASP A 129 11.12 17.96 -5.37
N ILE A 130 11.26 17.16 -6.42
CA ILE A 130 11.02 15.70 -6.37
C ILE A 130 12.03 15.01 -5.45
N VAL A 131 13.29 15.41 -5.53
CA VAL A 131 14.38 14.83 -4.73
C VAL A 131 14.24 15.27 -3.26
N ILE A 132 13.94 16.54 -3.03
CA ILE A 132 13.72 17.09 -1.68
C ILE A 132 12.52 16.41 -1.02
N GLU A 133 11.37 16.32 -1.68
CA GLU A 133 10.19 15.65 -1.15
C GLU A 133 10.47 14.19 -0.77
N SER A 134 11.23 13.48 -1.61
CA SER A 134 11.60 12.08 -1.31
C SER A 134 12.54 11.98 -0.12
N ALA A 135 13.48 12.88 -0.03
CA ALA A 135 14.45 12.91 1.05
C ALA A 135 13.79 13.30 2.39
N GLU A 136 12.86 14.26 2.38
CA GLU A 136 12.06 14.64 3.55
C GLU A 136 11.19 13.49 4.04
N LYS A 137 10.52 12.76 3.12
CA LYS A 137 9.76 11.56 3.45
C LYS A 137 10.64 10.48 4.07
N LEU A 138 11.84 10.30 3.53
CA LEU A 138 12.79 9.30 4.01
C LEU A 138 13.35 9.67 5.39
N ASP A 139 13.62 10.95 5.63
CA ASP A 139 14.05 11.46 6.94
C ASP A 139 12.93 11.34 7.97
N ALA A 140 11.67 11.67 7.60
CA ALA A 140 10.51 11.51 8.46
C ALA A 140 10.32 10.03 8.83
N LEU A 141 10.41 9.13 7.85
CA LEU A 141 10.32 7.70 8.06
C LEU A 141 11.45 7.18 8.96
N ALA A 142 12.67 7.64 8.74
CA ALA A 142 13.83 7.29 9.58
C ALA A 142 13.65 7.78 11.02
N GLY A 143 13.13 8.99 11.20
CA GLY A 143 12.78 9.54 12.52
C GLY A 143 11.74 8.70 13.24
N SER A 144 10.65 8.38 12.54
CA SER A 144 9.57 7.55 13.08
C SER A 144 10.04 6.13 13.41
N LEU A 145 10.90 5.54 12.58
CA LEU A 145 11.54 4.24 12.86
C LEU A 145 12.43 4.28 14.10
N LYS A 146 13.16 5.37 14.30
CA LYS A 146 13.98 5.55 15.50
C LYS A 146 13.12 5.55 16.74
N VAL A 147 12.06 6.36 16.77
CA VAL A 147 11.11 6.42 17.90
C VAL A 147 10.50 5.04 18.14
N GLN A 148 10.10 4.32 17.08
CA GLN A 148 9.54 2.98 17.21
C GLN A 148 10.55 1.96 17.77
N THR A 149 11.82 2.08 17.39
CA THR A 149 12.90 1.23 17.89
C THR A 149 13.15 1.49 19.38
N GLU A 150 13.12 2.75 19.81
CA GLU A 150 13.24 3.13 21.20
C GLU A 150 12.05 2.62 22.04
N SER A 151 10.82 2.74 21.50
CA SER A 151 9.62 2.17 22.09
C SER A 151 9.75 0.67 22.31
N PHE A 152 10.16 -0.07 21.29
CA PHE A 152 10.34 -1.52 21.40
C PHE A 152 11.46 -1.92 22.37
N SER A 153 12.52 -1.11 22.48
CA SER A 153 13.57 -1.34 23.47
C SER A 153 13.04 -1.18 24.90
N GLU A 154 12.21 -0.17 25.14
CA GLU A 154 11.53 0.06 26.42
C GLU A 154 10.59 -1.11 26.74
N LEU A 155 9.71 -1.47 25.79
CA LEU A 155 8.77 -2.57 25.93
C LEU A 155 9.46 -3.91 26.16
N GLY A 156 10.59 -4.14 25.52
CA GLY A 156 11.41 -5.35 25.72
C GLY A 156 11.86 -5.50 27.18
N LYS A 157 12.30 -4.43 27.82
CA LYS A 157 12.67 -4.42 29.23
C LYS A 157 11.48 -4.72 30.15
N LEU A 158 10.31 -4.18 29.82
CA LEU A 158 9.07 -4.45 30.54
C LEU A 158 8.58 -5.88 30.31
N ALA A 159 8.77 -6.43 29.09
CA ALA A 159 8.37 -7.77 28.71
C ALA A 159 9.11 -8.87 29.50
N GLU A 160 10.40 -8.69 29.77
CA GLU A 160 11.18 -9.61 30.62
C GLU A 160 10.55 -9.80 32.00
N SER A 161 9.86 -8.75 32.51
CA SER A 161 9.22 -8.79 33.82
C SER A 161 7.78 -9.32 33.82
N LYS A 162 7.13 -9.42 32.67
CA LYS A 162 5.68 -9.67 32.56
C LYS A 162 5.30 -10.81 31.58
N SER A 163 6.09 -11.89 31.53
CA SER A 163 5.85 -13.02 30.60
C SER A 163 4.45 -13.66 30.72
N ALA A 164 3.89 -13.70 31.92
CA ALA A 164 2.55 -14.24 32.15
C ALA A 164 1.45 -13.39 31.46
N MET A 165 1.67 -12.10 31.36
CA MET A 165 0.77 -11.15 30.74
C MET A 165 0.69 -11.36 29.22
N LEU A 166 1.82 -11.59 28.56
CA LEU A 166 1.87 -11.88 27.12
C LEU A 166 1.10 -13.16 26.72
N ALA A 167 1.08 -14.14 27.62
CA ALA A 167 0.33 -15.37 27.38
C ALA A 167 -1.19 -15.13 27.38
N SER A 168 -1.66 -14.08 28.04
CA SER A 168 -3.08 -13.77 28.21
C SER A 168 -3.68 -12.93 27.08
N ILE A 169 -2.85 -12.24 26.28
CA ILE A 169 -3.37 -11.45 25.16
C ILE A 169 -3.89 -12.37 24.04
N PRO A 170 -5.00 -11.99 23.39
CA PRO A 170 -5.55 -12.72 22.28
C PRO A 170 -4.69 -12.57 21.00
N ALA A 171 -3.52 -13.20 20.96
CA ALA A 171 -2.46 -12.94 19.97
C ALA A 171 -2.41 -13.92 18.78
N ILE A 172 -3.33 -14.88 18.71
CA ILE A 172 -3.43 -15.83 17.60
C ILE A 172 -4.83 -15.78 16.96
N GLN A 173 -4.92 -16.30 15.75
CA GLN A 173 -6.21 -16.48 15.09
C GLN A 173 -7.04 -17.58 15.78
N PRO A 174 -8.36 -17.42 15.86
CA PRO A 174 -9.24 -18.41 16.47
C PRO A 174 -9.43 -19.67 15.62
N LEU A 175 -9.03 -19.64 14.34
CA LEU A 175 -9.09 -20.77 13.40
C LEU A 175 -7.70 -21.06 12.82
N SER A 176 -7.42 -22.32 12.50
CA SER A 176 -6.19 -22.68 11.80
C SER A 176 -6.11 -22.07 10.40
N GLY A 177 -4.97 -21.47 10.04
CA GLY A 177 -4.74 -20.72 8.80
C GLY A 177 -5.07 -21.47 7.50
N LYS A 178 -5.06 -22.80 7.51
CA LYS A 178 -5.49 -23.62 6.36
C LYS A 178 -6.97 -23.44 5.97
N ASN A 179 -7.80 -22.98 6.90
CA ASN A 179 -9.24 -22.86 6.73
C ASN A 179 -9.70 -21.43 6.34
N MET A 180 -8.82 -20.44 6.33
CA MET A 180 -9.16 -19.03 6.13
C MET A 180 -9.22 -18.54 4.68
N LYS A 181 -9.07 -19.41 3.70
CA LYS A 181 -9.09 -19.04 2.27
C LYS A 181 -10.47 -18.68 1.72
N ARG A 182 -11.53 -18.67 2.53
CA ARG A 182 -12.92 -18.59 2.07
C ARG A 182 -13.69 -17.34 2.53
N GLY A 183 -13.09 -16.21 2.52
CA GLY A 183 -13.78 -14.94 2.80
C GLY A 183 -13.68 -14.52 4.26
N ILE A 184 -13.35 -13.26 4.42
CA ILE A 184 -13.26 -12.57 5.70
C ILE A 184 -14.14 -11.31 5.58
N SER A 185 -14.95 -11.03 6.60
CA SER A 185 -15.60 -9.74 6.76
C SER A 185 -15.03 -9.04 7.99
N GLY A 186 -14.38 -7.90 7.80
CA GLY A 186 -13.61 -7.22 8.85
C GLY A 186 -14.46 -6.38 9.78
N PHE A 187 -13.80 -5.78 10.75
CA PHE A 187 -14.36 -4.84 11.71
C PHE A 187 -14.77 -3.51 11.06
N GLY A 188 -15.79 -2.86 11.61
CA GLY A 188 -16.21 -1.53 11.18
C GLY A 188 -17.59 -1.50 10.51
N ARG A 189 -17.94 -0.35 9.92
CA ARG A 189 -19.25 -0.21 9.27
C ARG A 189 -19.35 -1.07 8.01
N ARG A 190 -20.31 -2.00 7.99
CA ARG A 190 -20.55 -2.97 6.92
C ARG A 190 -22.02 -2.99 6.52
N ILE A 191 -22.33 -3.57 5.36
CA ILE A 191 -23.71 -3.83 4.96
C ILE A 191 -24.17 -5.10 5.68
N HIS A 192 -25.17 -4.95 6.55
CA HIS A 192 -25.76 -6.09 7.26
C HIS A 192 -26.48 -7.02 6.27
N PRO A 193 -26.23 -8.34 6.29
CA PRO A 193 -26.75 -9.25 5.26
C PRO A 193 -28.26 -9.36 5.23
N ILE A 194 -28.89 -9.30 6.40
CA ILE A 194 -30.34 -9.46 6.57
C ILE A 194 -31.06 -8.12 6.38
N TYR A 195 -30.63 -7.08 7.09
CA TYR A 195 -31.32 -5.78 7.10
C TYR A 195 -30.94 -4.86 5.93
N LYS A 196 -29.87 -5.16 5.18
CA LYS A 196 -29.34 -4.37 4.04
C LYS A 196 -29.03 -2.90 4.36
N ILE A 197 -28.77 -2.59 5.62
CA ILE A 197 -28.37 -1.27 6.12
C ILE A 197 -26.92 -1.29 6.55
N ARG A 198 -26.28 -0.13 6.59
CA ARG A 198 -24.94 0.01 7.17
C ARG A 198 -25.03 -0.09 8.69
N LYS A 199 -24.46 -1.14 9.25
CA LYS A 199 -24.37 -1.40 10.68
C LYS A 199 -22.90 -1.55 11.10
N MET A 200 -22.61 -1.24 12.35
CA MET A 200 -21.29 -1.51 12.93
C MET A 200 -21.12 -3.01 13.12
N HIS A 201 -20.10 -3.58 12.53
CA HIS A 201 -19.65 -4.94 12.76
C HIS A 201 -18.57 -4.91 13.85
N ASN A 202 -18.89 -5.44 15.02
CA ASN A 202 -18.07 -5.33 16.22
C ASN A 202 -16.92 -6.34 16.29
N GLY A 203 -16.75 -7.16 15.27
CA GLY A 203 -15.75 -8.20 15.21
C GLY A 203 -15.23 -8.46 13.81
N ILE A 204 -14.77 -9.65 13.60
CA ILE A 204 -14.35 -10.18 12.31
C ILE A 204 -15.02 -11.54 12.08
N ASP A 205 -15.52 -11.75 10.87
CA ASP A 205 -16.12 -13.02 10.49
C ASP A 205 -15.13 -13.84 9.66
N PHE A 206 -14.98 -15.09 10.03
CA PHE A 206 -14.21 -16.08 9.30
C PHE A 206 -15.15 -17.12 8.69
N SER A 207 -15.32 -17.08 7.37
CA SER A 207 -16.07 -18.14 6.67
C SER A 207 -15.31 -19.46 6.77
N ALA A 208 -15.93 -20.47 7.41
CA ALA A 208 -15.35 -21.79 7.58
C ALA A 208 -16.45 -22.86 7.63
N PRO A 209 -16.18 -24.10 7.20
CA PRO A 209 -17.14 -25.18 7.28
C PRO A 209 -17.63 -25.42 8.71
N ARG A 210 -18.91 -25.80 8.85
CA ARG A 210 -19.45 -26.23 10.13
C ARG A 210 -18.64 -27.40 10.70
N GLY A 211 -18.28 -27.31 11.99
CA GLY A 211 -17.45 -28.31 12.66
C GLY A 211 -15.96 -28.00 12.62
N THR A 212 -15.51 -26.94 11.97
CA THR A 212 -14.12 -26.49 12.04
C THR A 212 -13.77 -26.15 13.50
N PRO A 213 -12.64 -26.67 14.02
CA PRO A 213 -12.20 -26.40 15.40
C PRO A 213 -11.95 -24.90 15.63
N VAL A 214 -12.37 -24.40 16.78
CA VAL A 214 -12.19 -23.02 17.26
C VAL A 214 -11.32 -23.05 18.51
N TYR A 215 -10.28 -22.22 18.54
CA TYR A 215 -9.26 -22.19 19.57
C TYR A 215 -9.28 -20.89 20.38
N ALA A 216 -8.93 -20.98 21.67
CA ALA A 216 -8.73 -19.81 22.52
C ALA A 216 -7.54 -19.00 22.01
N THR A 217 -7.73 -17.69 21.81
CA THR A 217 -6.69 -16.80 21.24
C THR A 217 -5.67 -16.30 22.27
N GLY A 218 -5.98 -16.46 23.57
CA GLY A 218 -5.12 -16.12 24.71
C GLY A 218 -5.43 -17.00 25.93
N ASN A 219 -4.53 -17.01 26.91
CA ASN A 219 -4.82 -17.61 28.20
C ASN A 219 -5.96 -16.84 28.91
N GLY A 220 -6.84 -17.54 29.60
CA GLY A 220 -7.92 -16.87 30.29
C GLY A 220 -8.87 -17.82 30.98
N LYS A 221 -9.98 -17.27 31.47
CA LYS A 221 -11.08 -18.00 32.10
C LYS A 221 -12.35 -17.81 31.30
N VAL A 222 -13.02 -18.91 30.99
CA VAL A 222 -14.33 -18.87 30.32
C VAL A 222 -15.36 -18.25 31.27
N ILE A 223 -15.87 -17.07 30.91
CA ILE A 223 -16.90 -16.36 31.69
C ILE A 223 -18.31 -16.66 31.20
N THR A 224 -18.47 -16.97 29.92
CA THR A 224 -19.75 -17.32 29.28
C THR A 224 -19.56 -18.52 28.38
N ALA A 225 -20.51 -19.46 28.42
CA ALA A 225 -20.72 -20.53 27.45
C ALA A 225 -22.24 -20.76 27.39
N ALA A 226 -22.91 -20.01 26.52
CA ALA A 226 -24.37 -19.90 26.49
C ALA A 226 -24.91 -19.83 25.06
N SER A 227 -26.22 -19.77 24.90
CA SER A 227 -26.87 -19.56 23.61
C SER A 227 -27.93 -18.47 23.74
N ASP A 228 -27.93 -17.53 22.80
CA ASP A 228 -28.93 -16.47 22.66
C ASP A 228 -29.43 -16.34 21.20
N HIS A 229 -30.36 -15.41 20.96
CA HIS A 229 -30.92 -15.19 19.63
C HIS A 229 -29.98 -14.47 18.68
N GLY A 230 -29.07 -13.61 19.18
CA GLY A 230 -28.12 -12.83 18.36
C GLY A 230 -26.90 -13.65 18.01
N TYR A 231 -26.01 -13.84 18.99
CA TYR A 231 -24.74 -14.57 18.81
C TYR A 231 -24.90 -16.09 18.67
N GLY A 232 -26.09 -16.61 18.87
CA GLY A 232 -26.31 -18.06 18.92
C GLY A 232 -25.52 -18.70 20.06
N ARG A 233 -24.97 -19.88 19.84
CA ARG A 233 -24.03 -20.48 20.80
C ARG A 233 -22.71 -19.71 20.77
N HIS A 234 -22.36 -19.12 21.91
CA HIS A 234 -21.17 -18.31 22.03
C HIS A 234 -20.39 -18.60 23.31
N ILE A 235 -19.10 -18.32 23.24
CA ILE A 235 -18.16 -18.41 24.36
C ILE A 235 -17.54 -17.03 24.53
N GLU A 236 -17.42 -16.61 25.82
CA GLU A 236 -16.59 -15.47 26.18
C GLU A 236 -15.47 -15.89 27.12
N ILE A 237 -14.27 -15.40 26.87
CA ILE A 237 -13.08 -15.66 27.66
C ILE A 237 -12.57 -14.33 28.19
N ASN A 238 -12.45 -14.22 29.52
CA ASN A 238 -11.76 -13.12 30.17
C ASN A 238 -10.28 -13.50 30.29
N HIS A 239 -9.44 -12.72 29.65
CA HIS A 239 -7.99 -12.90 29.62
C HIS A 239 -7.26 -12.13 30.73
N GLY A 240 -8.01 -11.33 31.51
CA GLY A 240 -7.40 -10.33 32.38
C GLY A 240 -6.94 -9.09 31.58
N TYR A 241 -6.31 -8.14 32.25
CA TYR A 241 -5.71 -6.93 31.66
C TYR A 241 -6.68 -6.11 30.78
N GLY A 242 -7.98 -6.19 31.06
CA GLY A 242 -9.02 -5.52 30.32
C GLY A 242 -9.46 -6.24 29.02
N TYR A 243 -8.93 -7.40 28.69
CA TYR A 243 -9.26 -8.13 27.46
C TYR A 243 -10.30 -9.21 27.71
N VAL A 244 -11.32 -9.20 26.85
CA VAL A 244 -12.32 -10.27 26.72
C VAL A 244 -12.42 -10.62 25.22
N THR A 245 -12.51 -11.91 24.91
CA THR A 245 -12.81 -12.35 23.54
C THR A 245 -14.14 -13.07 23.50
N ARG A 246 -14.86 -12.90 22.38
CA ARG A 246 -16.14 -13.58 22.11
C ARG A 246 -16.01 -14.39 20.83
N TYR A 247 -16.56 -15.61 20.88
CA TYR A 247 -16.59 -16.58 19.78
C TYR A 247 -18.04 -17.01 19.58
N ALA A 248 -18.67 -16.58 18.49
CA ALA A 248 -20.09 -16.74 18.28
C ALA A 248 -20.46 -17.69 17.11
N HIS A 249 -21.74 -17.95 16.96
CA HIS A 249 -22.37 -18.83 15.95
C HIS A 249 -21.88 -20.27 15.98
N LEU A 250 -21.40 -20.75 17.15
CA LEU A 250 -20.82 -22.08 17.33
C LEU A 250 -21.86 -23.21 17.12
N SER A 251 -21.40 -24.36 16.67
CA SER A 251 -22.22 -25.57 16.57
C SER A 251 -22.20 -26.38 17.87
N LYS A 252 -21.05 -26.37 18.59
CA LYS A 252 -20.84 -27.15 19.82
C LYS A 252 -19.77 -26.49 20.68
N PHE A 253 -19.94 -26.56 21.99
CA PHE A 253 -18.91 -26.20 22.97
C PHE A 253 -17.96 -27.36 23.23
N ALA A 254 -16.66 -27.11 23.35
CA ALA A 254 -15.63 -28.00 23.83
C ALA A 254 -15.14 -27.61 25.23
N THR A 255 -15.65 -26.51 25.76
CA THR A 255 -15.36 -25.99 27.12
C THR A 255 -16.64 -25.61 27.84
N LYS A 256 -16.52 -25.19 29.11
CA LYS A 256 -17.65 -24.77 29.94
C LYS A 256 -17.28 -23.52 30.75
N LYS A 257 -18.30 -22.77 31.18
CA LYS A 257 -18.16 -21.62 32.08
C LYS A 257 -17.34 -22.01 33.32
N GLY A 258 -16.41 -21.13 33.70
CA GLY A 258 -15.54 -21.28 34.87
C GLY A 258 -14.21 -22.02 34.58
N LYS A 259 -14.08 -22.70 33.42
CA LYS A 259 -12.85 -23.39 33.05
C LYS A 259 -11.74 -22.42 32.66
N SER A 260 -10.52 -22.63 33.15
CA SER A 260 -9.32 -21.96 32.65
C SER A 260 -8.87 -22.62 31.36
N VAL A 261 -8.46 -21.80 30.39
CA VAL A 261 -7.97 -22.21 29.08
C VAL A 261 -6.63 -21.55 28.80
N LYS A 262 -5.77 -22.25 28.05
CA LYS A 262 -4.53 -21.72 27.50
C LYS A 262 -4.74 -21.27 26.06
N ARG A 263 -3.92 -20.39 25.58
CA ARG A 263 -3.85 -20.03 24.16
C ARG A 263 -3.66 -21.28 23.32
N GLY A 264 -4.48 -21.47 22.29
CA GLY A 264 -4.46 -22.65 21.44
C GLY A 264 -5.32 -23.81 21.95
N ASP A 265 -5.95 -23.72 23.14
CA ASP A 265 -6.88 -24.76 23.59
C ASP A 265 -8.14 -24.79 22.74
N LEU A 266 -8.61 -25.99 22.41
CA LEU A 266 -9.87 -26.21 21.73
C LEU A 266 -11.04 -25.80 22.64
N ILE A 267 -11.85 -24.83 22.19
CA ILE A 267 -12.98 -24.30 22.97
C ILE A 267 -14.35 -24.60 22.33
N GLY A 268 -14.42 -24.83 21.03
CA GLY A 268 -15.68 -25.09 20.34
C GLY A 268 -15.49 -25.41 18.87
N TYR A 269 -16.59 -25.40 18.13
CA TYR A 269 -16.59 -25.71 16.70
C TYR A 269 -17.48 -24.70 15.95
N VAL A 270 -17.05 -24.28 14.77
CA VAL A 270 -17.81 -23.39 13.88
C VAL A 270 -19.20 -23.95 13.60
N GLY A 271 -20.18 -23.09 13.58
CA GLY A 271 -21.58 -23.43 13.31
C GLY A 271 -22.28 -22.42 12.41
N ASN A 272 -23.60 -22.33 12.61
CA ASN A 272 -24.50 -21.40 11.95
C ASN A 272 -25.72 -21.19 12.87
N THR A 273 -25.48 -20.83 14.14
CA THR A 273 -26.53 -20.63 15.16
C THR A 273 -26.74 -19.16 15.44
N GLY A 274 -27.94 -18.76 15.87
CA GLY A 274 -28.30 -17.35 16.09
C GLY A 274 -28.58 -16.61 14.78
N ALA A 275 -28.29 -15.30 14.76
CA ALA A 275 -28.48 -14.43 13.59
C ALA A 275 -27.31 -14.58 12.61
N SER A 276 -27.32 -15.63 11.81
CA SER A 276 -26.24 -15.98 10.89
C SER A 276 -26.80 -16.43 9.54
N THR A 277 -26.17 -15.99 8.46
CA THR A 277 -26.60 -16.30 7.07
C THR A 277 -25.92 -17.53 6.47
N GLY A 278 -24.86 -18.02 7.12
CA GLY A 278 -24.09 -19.18 6.66
C GLY A 278 -23.02 -19.62 7.67
N PRO A 279 -22.41 -20.78 7.50
CA PRO A 279 -21.40 -21.27 8.43
C PRO A 279 -20.18 -20.33 8.49
N HIS A 280 -19.95 -19.70 9.65
CA HIS A 280 -18.81 -18.84 9.93
C HIS A 280 -18.56 -18.78 11.43
N LEU A 281 -17.39 -18.26 11.81
CA LEU A 281 -17.07 -17.84 13.16
C LEU A 281 -17.11 -16.31 13.20
N HIS A 282 -17.96 -15.74 14.05
CA HIS A 282 -17.86 -14.34 14.44
C HIS A 282 -16.95 -14.23 15.66
N TYR A 283 -15.91 -13.40 15.57
CA TYR A 283 -14.89 -13.24 16.59
C TYR A 283 -14.72 -11.76 16.97
N GLU A 284 -14.83 -11.47 18.26
CA GLU A 284 -14.65 -10.11 18.80
C GLU A 284 -13.49 -10.07 19.79
N VAL A 285 -12.78 -8.96 19.80
CA VAL A 285 -11.87 -8.54 20.85
C VAL A 285 -12.45 -7.31 21.54
N ILE A 286 -12.67 -7.40 22.83
CA ILE A 286 -13.21 -6.33 23.67
C ILE A 286 -12.10 -5.92 24.62
N ARG A 287 -11.75 -4.64 24.60
CA ARG A 287 -10.73 -4.06 25.49
C ARG A 287 -11.36 -2.98 26.34
N ASN A 288 -11.27 -3.11 27.67
CA ASN A 288 -11.87 -2.18 28.64
C ASN A 288 -13.36 -1.88 28.33
N GLY A 289 -14.11 -2.90 27.90
CA GLY A 289 -15.53 -2.78 27.58
C GLY A 289 -15.84 -2.25 26.16
N VAL A 290 -14.83 -1.93 25.35
CA VAL A 290 -15.01 -1.41 23.99
C VAL A 290 -14.50 -2.44 22.97
N ASN A 291 -15.30 -2.70 21.91
CA ASN A 291 -14.88 -3.55 20.82
C ASN A 291 -13.77 -2.88 20.01
N VAL A 292 -12.70 -3.62 19.75
CA VAL A 292 -11.53 -3.17 18.97
C VAL A 292 -11.32 -4.09 17.77
N ASN A 293 -10.62 -3.58 16.74
CA ASN A 293 -10.38 -4.36 15.52
C ASN A 293 -9.53 -5.61 15.81
N PRO A 294 -10.08 -6.83 15.66
CA PRO A 294 -9.38 -8.06 15.99
C PRO A 294 -8.15 -8.34 15.12
N VAL A 295 -8.07 -7.77 13.93
CA VAL A 295 -6.93 -7.97 13.01
C VAL A 295 -5.64 -7.49 13.64
N ASN A 296 -5.68 -6.44 14.45
CA ASN A 296 -4.50 -5.88 15.14
C ASN A 296 -3.85 -6.86 16.14
N PHE A 297 -4.50 -7.98 16.42
CA PHE A 297 -4.05 -8.96 17.40
C PHE A 297 -3.45 -10.24 16.79
N PHE A 298 -3.46 -10.42 15.47
CA PHE A 298 -2.99 -11.66 14.82
C PHE A 298 -1.49 -11.63 14.47
N PHE A 299 -0.66 -11.13 15.35
CA PHE A 299 0.77 -10.90 15.10
C PHE A 299 1.69 -12.10 15.40
N ASN A 300 1.20 -13.13 16.09
CA ASN A 300 2.03 -14.28 16.47
C ASN A 300 2.01 -15.45 15.49
N ASP A 301 1.01 -15.53 14.62
CA ASP A 301 0.80 -16.70 13.74
C ASP A 301 0.72 -16.35 12.24
N LEU A 302 0.97 -15.08 11.89
CA LEU A 302 1.04 -14.64 10.50
C LEU A 302 2.44 -14.13 10.15
N SER A 303 2.92 -14.52 8.98
CA SER A 303 4.06 -13.85 8.37
C SER A 303 3.70 -12.41 7.96
N PRO A 304 4.66 -11.52 7.78
CA PRO A 304 4.39 -10.14 7.35
C PRO A 304 3.56 -10.06 6.06
N THR A 305 3.77 -10.97 5.13
CA THR A 305 3.03 -11.06 3.87
C THR A 305 1.59 -11.51 4.05
N GLU A 306 1.36 -12.51 4.91
CA GLU A 306 0.01 -12.99 5.25
C GLU A 306 -0.77 -11.94 6.02
N TYR A 307 -0.09 -11.23 6.91
CA TYR A 307 -0.68 -10.14 7.67
C TYR A 307 -1.11 -8.98 6.76
N ALA A 308 -0.23 -8.52 5.86
CA ALA A 308 -0.56 -7.48 4.88
C ALA A 308 -1.74 -7.91 3.97
N GLN A 309 -1.80 -9.18 3.59
CA GLN A 309 -2.92 -9.71 2.82
C GLN A 309 -4.22 -9.73 3.65
N MET A 310 -4.15 -10.08 4.93
CA MET A 310 -5.30 -10.06 5.85
C MET A 310 -5.83 -8.66 6.04
N LEU A 311 -4.97 -7.66 6.28
CA LEU A 311 -5.36 -6.25 6.37
C LEU A 311 -6.10 -5.80 5.11
N LYS A 312 -5.56 -6.11 3.94
CA LYS A 312 -6.17 -5.77 2.65
C LYS A 312 -7.56 -6.39 2.49
N VAL A 313 -7.74 -7.66 2.86
CA VAL A 313 -9.03 -8.36 2.75
C VAL A 313 -10.01 -7.85 3.80
N ALA A 314 -9.58 -7.66 5.04
CA ALA A 314 -10.41 -7.18 6.13
C ALA A 314 -10.85 -5.71 5.96
N SER A 315 -10.08 -4.88 5.26
CA SER A 315 -10.43 -3.48 4.96
C SER A 315 -11.42 -3.32 3.81
N GLN A 316 -11.64 -4.34 2.99
CA GLN A 316 -12.61 -4.27 1.89
C GLN A 316 -14.04 -4.10 2.46
N GLU A 317 -14.79 -3.14 1.92
CA GLU A 317 -16.21 -2.97 2.24
C GLU A 317 -17.01 -4.13 1.62
N ASN A 318 -17.04 -5.26 2.31
CA ASN A 318 -17.88 -6.39 1.98
C ASN A 318 -19.07 -6.47 2.95
N GLN A 319 -19.99 -7.41 2.68
CA GLN A 319 -21.12 -7.71 3.54
C GLN A 319 -20.65 -8.57 4.72
N SER A 320 -21.12 -8.28 5.97
CA SER A 320 -20.93 -9.21 7.10
C SER A 320 -21.70 -10.51 6.87
N PHE A 321 -21.41 -11.55 7.67
CA PHE A 321 -22.15 -12.83 7.58
C PHE A 321 -23.23 -12.96 8.66
N ASP A 322 -23.31 -11.97 9.58
CA ASP A 322 -24.28 -11.85 10.66
C ASP A 322 -25.06 -10.53 10.66
#